data_2a1ab60c64cf21534c85273ea09de400
#
_entry.id   2a1ab60c64cf21534c85273ea09de400
#
_cell.length_a   1.000
_cell.length_b   1.000
_cell.length_c   1.000
_cell.angle_alpha   90.00
_cell.angle_beta   90.00
_cell.angle_gamma   90.00
#
_symmetry.space_group_name_H-M   'P 1'
#
loop_
_entity.id
_entity.type
_entity.pdbx_description
1 polymer ?
#
loop_
_entity_poly.entity_id
_entity_poly.type
_entity_poly.pdbx_seq_one_letter_code
_entity_poly.pdbx_strand_id
1 'polypeptide(L)'
;MCRGMLFEWDEAKSRRTLSERGFGFDYGARIFLGPRLEKQDTRRHYGEVRMQAIGQVGDDVLFVVYTDRGNARHIISARLASRKERRSWQLLAEQWKTSEG
;
A
#
# COMPACT_ATOMS: atom_id res chain seq x y z
N MET A 1 -11.14 14.97 -15.45
CA MET A 1 -10.43 15.47 -14.39
C MET A 1 -10.31 14.51 -13.29
N CYS A 2 -9.18 14.19 -13.02
CA CYS A 2 -8.95 13.26 -12.01
C CYS A 2 -8.83 13.96 -10.70
N ARG A 3 -9.67 13.60 -9.79
CA ARG A 3 -9.59 14.12 -8.53
C ARG A 3 -8.80 13.19 -7.72
N GLY A 4 -7.56 13.31 -7.71
CA GLY A 4 -6.72 12.39 -6.98
C GLY A 4 -7.14 12.26 -5.54
N MET A 5 -6.84 11.14 -4.94
CA MET A 5 -6.99 10.93 -3.52
C MET A 5 -5.92 11.74 -2.81
N LEU A 6 -6.29 12.43 -1.75
CA LEU A 6 -5.31 13.11 -0.92
C LEU A 6 -4.66 12.10 -0.01
N PHE A 7 -3.35 12.19 0.10
CA PHE A 7 -2.60 11.30 0.99
C PHE A 7 -2.00 12.12 2.13
N GLU A 8 -1.95 11.52 3.29
CA GLU A 8 -1.31 12.13 4.44
C GLU A 8 -0.60 11.05 5.23
N TRP A 9 0.33 11.44 6.05
CA TRP A 9 1.07 10.51 6.90
C TRP A 9 1.82 11.31 7.96
N ASP A 10 2.34 10.57 8.96
CA ASP A 10 3.21 11.15 9.97
C ASP A 10 4.59 11.31 9.34
N GLU A 11 5.02 12.54 9.17
CA GLU A 11 6.27 12.84 8.48
C GLU A 11 7.48 12.22 9.19
N ALA A 12 7.46 12.22 10.52
CA ALA A 12 8.55 11.61 11.28
C ALA A 12 8.66 10.12 11.02
N LYS A 13 7.51 9.44 10.91
CA LYS A 13 7.49 8.01 10.61
C LYS A 13 7.97 7.76 9.19
N SER A 14 7.58 8.61 8.26
CA SER A 14 8.01 8.46 6.87
C SER A 14 9.52 8.61 6.75
N ARG A 15 10.09 9.60 7.45
CA ARG A 15 11.54 9.79 7.43
C ARG A 15 12.27 8.63 8.06
N ARG A 16 11.71 8.09 9.14
CA ARG A 16 12.33 6.93 9.78
C ARG A 16 12.33 5.75 8.83
N THR A 17 11.21 5.54 8.13
CA THR A 17 11.11 4.45 7.16
C THR A 17 12.10 4.66 6.02
N LEU A 18 12.25 5.89 5.56
CA LEU A 18 13.23 6.19 4.52
C LEU A 18 14.64 5.83 4.98
N SER A 19 14.97 6.19 6.21
CA SER A 19 16.28 5.90 6.77
C SER A 19 16.52 4.40 6.94
N GLU A 20 15.49 3.66 7.34
CA GLU A 20 15.64 2.25 7.65
C GLU A 20 15.49 1.34 6.44
N ARG A 21 14.64 1.73 5.49
CA ARG A 21 14.26 0.85 4.38
C ARG A 21 14.63 1.38 3.02
N GLY A 22 15.05 2.65 2.94
CA GLY A 22 15.44 3.23 1.67
C GLY A 22 14.32 3.91 0.91
N PHE A 23 13.10 3.95 1.44
CA PHE A 23 11.99 4.66 0.82
C PHE A 23 11.05 5.17 1.91
N GLY A 24 10.33 6.25 1.60
CA GLY A 24 9.38 6.84 2.52
C GLY A 24 7.95 6.49 2.14
N PHE A 25 7.01 7.08 2.86
CA PHE A 25 5.60 6.79 2.63
C PHE A 25 5.09 7.38 1.31
N ASP A 26 5.76 8.40 0.79
CA ASP A 26 5.43 8.94 -0.53
C ASP A 26 5.63 7.87 -1.62
N TYR A 27 6.67 7.08 -1.49
CA TYR A 27 6.92 5.98 -2.43
C TYR A 27 5.84 4.91 -2.25
N GLY A 28 5.51 4.58 -0.98
CA GLY A 28 4.47 3.60 -0.70
C GLY A 28 3.11 4.01 -1.26
N ALA A 29 2.81 5.30 -1.25
CA ALA A 29 1.54 5.79 -1.76
C ALA A 29 1.38 5.55 -3.25
N ARG A 30 2.46 5.32 -3.96
CA ARG A 30 2.40 5.10 -5.41
C ARG A 30 1.68 3.81 -5.79
N ILE A 31 1.55 2.86 -4.86
CA ILE A 31 0.81 1.64 -5.20
C ILE A 31 -0.64 1.95 -5.54
N PHE A 32 -1.15 3.09 -5.05
CA PHE A 32 -2.55 3.45 -5.27
C PHE A 32 -2.80 4.03 -6.66
N LEU A 33 -1.75 4.17 -7.46
CA LEU A 33 -1.90 4.56 -8.87
C LEU A 33 -2.25 3.40 -9.77
N GLY A 34 -2.14 2.20 -9.28
CA GLY A 34 -2.38 1.01 -10.09
C GLY A 34 -3.16 -0.03 -9.31
N PRO A 35 -3.16 -1.26 -9.83
CA PRO A 35 -3.92 -2.34 -9.22
C PRO A 35 -3.33 -2.77 -7.88
N ARG A 36 -4.21 -3.28 -7.03
CA ARG A 36 -3.81 -3.66 -5.67
C ARG A 36 -4.60 -4.86 -5.20
N LEU A 37 -4.00 -5.61 -4.28
CA LEU A 37 -4.73 -6.55 -3.44
C LEU A 37 -5.01 -5.82 -2.13
N GLU A 38 -6.24 -5.81 -1.69
CA GLU A 38 -6.59 -5.12 -0.46
C GLU A 38 -7.45 -5.98 0.42
N LYS A 39 -7.26 -5.86 1.72
CA LYS A 39 -8.13 -6.49 2.70
C LYS A 39 -8.12 -5.71 3.99
N GLN A 40 -9.14 -5.87 4.80
CA GLN A 40 -9.22 -5.19 6.07
C GLN A 40 -8.23 -5.81 7.06
N ASP A 41 -7.57 -4.95 7.82
CA ASP A 41 -6.65 -5.40 8.86
C ASP A 41 -7.45 -5.62 10.13
N THR A 42 -7.70 -6.87 10.46
CA THR A 42 -8.51 -7.23 11.62
C THR A 42 -7.69 -7.81 12.75
N ARG A 43 -6.36 -7.64 12.71
CA ARG A 43 -5.47 -8.20 13.72
C ARG A 43 -5.74 -7.61 15.11
N ARG A 44 -6.27 -6.41 15.17
CA ARG A 44 -6.54 -5.69 16.39
C ARG A 44 -7.77 -4.84 16.25
N HIS A 45 -8.27 -4.40 17.41
CA HIS A 45 -9.36 -3.44 17.44
C HIS A 45 -8.75 -2.05 17.50
N TYR A 46 -8.72 -1.36 16.37
CA TYR A 46 -8.00 -0.09 16.26
C TYR A 46 -8.86 1.15 16.53
N GLY A 47 -10.17 0.97 16.68
CA GLY A 47 -11.07 2.11 16.77
C GLY A 47 -11.34 2.79 15.45
N GLU A 48 -10.77 2.27 14.37
CA GLU A 48 -10.99 2.75 13.01
C GLU A 48 -10.73 1.59 12.06
N VAL A 49 -11.24 1.70 10.85
CA VAL A 49 -11.03 0.66 9.86
C VAL A 49 -9.66 0.85 9.23
N ARG A 50 -8.80 -0.13 9.40
CA ARG A 50 -7.49 -0.15 8.77
C ARG A 50 -7.47 -1.15 7.65
N MET A 51 -6.80 -0.80 6.56
CA MET A 51 -6.69 -1.63 5.38
C MET A 51 -5.25 -1.98 5.13
N GLN A 52 -5.06 -3.18 4.58
CA GLN A 52 -3.75 -3.63 4.09
C GLN A 52 -3.82 -3.67 2.58
N ALA A 53 -2.82 -3.15 1.92
CA ALA A 53 -2.78 -3.15 0.46
C ALA A 53 -1.43 -3.62 -0.02
N ILE A 54 -1.43 -4.45 -1.06
CA ILE A 54 -0.21 -4.89 -1.72
C ILE A 54 -0.27 -4.36 -3.14
N GLY A 55 0.79 -3.71 -3.58
CA GLY A 55 0.87 -3.20 -4.94
C GLY A 55 2.31 -3.14 -5.39
N GLN A 56 2.52 -2.74 -6.63
CA GLN A 56 3.84 -2.72 -7.21
C GLN A 56 4.19 -1.33 -7.71
N VAL A 57 5.42 -0.90 -7.40
CA VAL A 57 5.98 0.35 -7.90
C VAL A 57 7.30 -0.02 -8.53
N GLY A 58 7.38 0.10 -9.86
CA GLY A 58 8.57 -0.36 -10.58
C GLY A 58 8.75 -1.85 -10.33
N ASP A 59 9.91 -2.22 -9.81
CA ASP A 59 10.21 -3.61 -9.52
C ASP A 59 9.90 -3.99 -8.08
N ASP A 60 9.43 -3.06 -7.28
CA ASP A 60 9.20 -3.29 -5.86
C ASP A 60 7.74 -3.61 -5.58
N VAL A 61 7.50 -4.69 -4.86
CA VAL A 61 6.16 -5.01 -4.36
C VAL A 61 6.10 -4.57 -2.92
N LEU A 62 5.14 -3.71 -2.61
CA LEU A 62 5.06 -3.05 -1.31
C LEU A 62 3.81 -3.46 -0.57
N PHE A 63 3.92 -3.48 0.75
CA PHE A 63 2.81 -3.73 1.66
C PHE A 63 2.56 -2.44 2.42
N VAL A 64 1.37 -1.88 2.29
CA VAL A 64 1.03 -0.60 2.88
C VAL A 64 -0.20 -0.75 3.75
N VAL A 65 -0.15 -0.20 4.96
CA VAL A 65 -1.31 -0.15 5.85
C VAL A 65 -1.81 1.28 5.88
N TYR A 66 -3.10 1.45 5.72
CA TYR A 66 -3.68 2.78 5.67
C TYR A 66 -5.07 2.80 6.30
N THR A 67 -5.57 3.99 6.56
CA THR A 67 -6.95 4.20 6.97
C THR A 67 -7.45 5.45 6.26
N ASP A 68 -8.71 5.44 5.86
CA ASP A 68 -9.29 6.60 5.19
C ASP A 68 -9.95 7.51 6.23
N ARG A 69 -9.65 8.78 6.15
CA ARG A 69 -10.20 9.80 7.03
C ARG A 69 -10.74 10.93 6.18
N GLY A 70 -12.06 10.99 6.05
CA GLY A 70 -12.66 12.00 5.19
C GLY A 70 -12.18 11.84 3.75
N ASN A 71 -11.60 12.89 3.20
CA ASN A 71 -11.11 12.88 1.83
C ASN A 71 -9.68 12.40 1.70
N ALA A 72 -9.04 12.06 2.81
CA ALA A 72 -7.62 11.74 2.80
C ALA A 72 -7.39 10.29 3.16
N ARG A 73 -6.38 9.70 2.53
CA ARG A 73 -5.91 8.36 2.86
C ARG A 73 -4.66 8.51 3.70
N HIS A 74 -4.76 8.09 4.95
CA HIS A 74 -3.67 8.23 5.90
C HIS A 74 -2.83 6.96 5.87
N ILE A 75 -1.57 7.09 5.42
CA ILE A 75 -0.64 5.97 5.36
C ILE A 75 -0.08 5.74 6.77
N ILE A 76 -0.25 4.54 7.27
CA ILE A 76 0.19 4.19 8.62
C ILE A 76 1.56 3.55 8.59
N SER A 77 1.78 2.67 7.61
CA SER A 77 3.09 2.03 7.46
C SER A 77 3.28 1.57 6.03
N ALA A 78 4.53 1.40 5.65
CA ALA A 78 4.89 0.91 4.31
C ALA A 78 6.17 0.11 4.44
N ARG A 79 6.21 -1.04 3.78
CA ARG A 79 7.39 -1.90 3.75
C ARG A 79 7.38 -2.72 2.49
N LEU A 80 8.50 -3.35 2.21
CA LEU A 80 8.52 -4.32 1.11
C LEU A 80 7.65 -5.51 1.48
N ALA A 81 7.00 -6.08 0.50
CA ALA A 81 6.17 -7.25 0.72
C ALA A 81 7.04 -8.45 1.11
N SER A 82 6.50 -9.31 1.97
CA SER A 82 7.17 -10.55 2.32
C SER A 82 7.12 -11.50 1.13
N ARG A 83 7.85 -12.61 1.23
CA ARG A 83 7.84 -13.61 0.18
C ARG A 83 6.43 -14.12 -0.09
N LYS A 84 5.69 -14.38 0.97
CA LYS A 84 4.32 -14.89 0.86
C LYS A 84 3.41 -13.85 0.21
N GLU A 85 3.57 -12.60 0.60
CA GLU A 85 2.77 -11.52 0.04
C GLU A 85 3.09 -11.30 -1.43
N ARG A 86 4.35 -11.38 -1.79
CA ARG A 86 4.75 -11.25 -3.19
C ARG A 86 4.18 -12.38 -4.04
N ARG A 87 4.14 -13.57 -3.47
CA ARG A 87 3.56 -14.71 -4.20
C ARG A 87 2.08 -14.47 -4.49
N SER A 88 1.34 -13.98 -3.51
CA SER A 88 -0.06 -13.64 -3.70
C SER A 88 -0.22 -12.58 -4.78
N TRP A 89 0.64 -11.59 -4.75
CA TRP A 89 0.61 -10.52 -5.75
C TRP A 89 0.88 -11.07 -7.16
N GLN A 90 1.86 -11.94 -7.27
CA GLN A 90 2.23 -12.51 -8.58
C GLN A 90 1.09 -13.34 -9.16
N LEU A 91 0.39 -14.09 -8.32
CA LEU A 91 -0.74 -14.88 -8.78
C LEU A 91 -1.85 -13.98 -9.33
N LEU A 92 -2.11 -12.88 -8.66
CA LEU A 92 -3.09 -11.93 -9.14
C LEU A 92 -2.67 -11.34 -10.48
N ALA A 93 -1.40 -10.97 -10.60
CA ALA A 93 -0.89 -10.37 -11.81
C ALA A 93 -1.01 -11.33 -12.99
N GLU A 94 -0.76 -12.62 -12.75
CA GLU A 94 -0.90 -13.62 -13.78
C GLU A 94 -2.33 -13.79 -14.25
N GLN A 95 -3.26 -13.81 -13.28
CA GLN A 95 -4.68 -13.92 -13.60
C GLN A 95 -5.14 -12.72 -14.41
N TRP A 96 -4.62 -11.57 -14.07
CA TRP A 96 -4.96 -10.36 -14.75
C TRP A 96 -4.53 -10.37 -16.20
N LYS A 97 -3.30 -10.80 -16.45
CA LYS A 97 -2.81 -10.91 -17.81
C LYS A 97 -3.63 -11.90 -18.61
N THR A 98 -4.01 -13.00 -17.98
CA THR A 98 -4.82 -14.02 -18.64
C THR A 98 -6.19 -13.47 -18.98
N SER A 99 -6.78 -12.69 -18.08
CA SER A 99 -8.08 -12.12 -18.33
C SER A 99 -8.10 -11.19 -19.52
N GLU A 100 -7.04 -10.46 -19.70
CA GLU A 100 -6.97 -9.52 -20.80
C GLU A 100 -6.60 -10.17 -22.11
N GLY A 101 -5.93 -11.25 -22.02
CA GLY A 101 -5.46 -11.97 -23.17
C GLY A 101 -6.54 -12.74 -23.82
#